data_e3eb4b13f6e322f3b9825abe997c38d2
#
_entry.id   e3eb4b13f6e322f3b9825abe997c38d2
#
_cell.length_a   1.000
_cell.length_b   1.000
_cell.length_c   1.000
_cell.angle_alpha   90.00
_cell.angle_beta   90.00
_cell.angle_gamma   90.00
#
_symmetry.space_group_name_H-M   'P 1'
#
loop_
_entity.id
_entity.type
_entity.pdbx_description
1 polymer ?
#
loop_
_entity_poly.entity_id
_entity_poly.type
_entity_poly.pdbx_seq_one_letter_code
_entity_poly.pdbx_strand_id
1 'polypeptide(L)'
;MPFECETFNEEDMLKVQEMEKRVEWKIKGLAAKFSYRLFVKWGSLSSKGPEASSDFDTAFKHNFIHNMMPMLLDSHLTLVFKRKSHFVATRPLIYSLSFLFKAVKVPQAMEIMHPYLENLLFETTVPIVLVTTNDLYLFKDDPIEYLRKYQDTTVETRQSTRLCMINFLQGLVSFKAQKYDT
;
A
#
# COMPACT_ATOMS: atom_id res chain seq x y z
N MET A 1 -16.10 -21.42 7.03
CA MET A 1 -16.54 -20.56 8.13
C MET A 1 -17.21 -19.34 7.51
N PRO A 2 -18.46 -19.01 7.84
CA PRO A 2 -19.05 -17.79 7.36
C PRO A 2 -18.31 -16.61 8.00
N PHE A 3 -17.92 -15.65 7.20
CA PHE A 3 -17.42 -14.36 7.66
C PHE A 3 -18.59 -13.64 8.35
N GLU A 4 -18.68 -13.74 9.67
CA GLU A 4 -19.57 -12.88 10.43
C GLU A 4 -19.08 -11.44 10.27
N CYS A 5 -19.87 -10.66 9.56
CA CYS A 5 -19.66 -9.24 9.38
C CYS A 5 -20.06 -8.58 10.71
N GLU A 6 -19.08 -8.32 11.57
CA GLU A 6 -19.32 -7.52 12.78
C GLU A 6 -19.90 -6.17 12.35
N THR A 7 -21.11 -5.89 12.74
CA THR A 7 -21.74 -4.59 12.60
C THR A 7 -21.00 -3.64 13.53
N PHE A 8 -20.10 -2.80 12.98
CA PHE A 8 -19.43 -1.77 13.75
C PHE A 8 -20.45 -0.78 14.31
N ASN A 9 -20.55 -0.73 15.65
CA ASN A 9 -21.33 0.25 16.35
C ASN A 9 -20.70 1.65 16.22
N GLU A 10 -21.50 2.72 16.38
CA GLU A 10 -21.00 4.12 16.40
C GLU A 10 -19.87 4.32 17.43
N GLU A 11 -19.93 3.65 18.58
CA GLU A 11 -18.86 3.67 19.57
C GLU A 11 -17.54 3.09 19.06
N ASP A 12 -17.58 2.04 18.26
CA ASP A 12 -16.38 1.44 17.68
C ASP A 12 -15.78 2.34 16.60
N MET A 13 -16.60 3.05 15.84
CA MET A 13 -16.13 4.06 14.87
C MET A 13 -15.44 5.23 15.58
N LEU A 14 -15.97 5.70 16.70
CA LEU A 14 -15.36 6.76 17.50
C LEU A 14 -14.01 6.31 18.08
N LYS A 15 -13.92 5.09 18.61
CA LYS A 15 -12.68 4.51 19.11
C LYS A 15 -11.62 4.41 18.00
N VAL A 16 -12.00 3.96 16.80
CA VAL A 16 -11.11 3.89 15.63
C VAL A 16 -10.60 5.27 15.26
N GLN A 17 -11.47 6.29 15.22
CA GLN A 17 -11.08 7.67 14.92
C GLN A 17 -10.11 8.25 15.96
N GLU A 18 -10.31 7.95 17.24
CA GLU A 18 -9.40 8.37 18.30
C GLU A 18 -8.04 7.66 18.17
N MET A 19 -8.04 6.38 17.86
CA MET A 19 -6.80 5.63 17.62
C MET A 19 -6.02 6.19 16.44
N GLU A 20 -6.68 6.59 15.34
CA GLU A 20 -6.02 7.21 14.19
C GLU A 20 -5.37 8.56 14.50
N LYS A 21 -5.92 9.32 15.47
CA LYS A 21 -5.40 10.63 15.89
C LYS A 21 -4.15 10.54 16.77
N ARG A 22 -3.80 9.37 17.29
CA ARG A 22 -2.62 9.18 18.15
C ARG A 22 -1.33 9.58 17.44
N VAL A 23 -0.42 10.16 18.22
CA VAL A 23 0.85 10.70 17.71
C VAL A 23 1.71 9.62 17.05
N GLU A 24 1.72 8.41 17.61
CA GLU A 24 2.48 7.28 17.07
C GLU A 24 2.07 6.95 15.63
N TRP A 25 0.78 6.99 15.32
CA TRP A 25 0.29 6.73 13.98
C TRP A 25 0.57 7.87 13.01
N LYS A 26 0.59 9.11 13.50
CA LYS A 26 1.03 10.27 12.70
C LYS A 26 2.50 10.14 12.31
N ILE A 27 3.37 9.77 13.27
CA ILE A 27 4.80 9.55 13.02
C ILE A 27 5.00 8.39 12.02
N LYS A 28 4.35 7.25 12.25
CA LYS A 28 4.41 6.10 11.33
C LYS A 28 3.92 6.47 9.92
N GLY A 29 2.87 7.28 9.82
CA GLY A 29 2.38 7.77 8.53
C GLY A 29 3.36 8.70 7.81
N LEU A 30 4.08 9.55 8.54
CA LEU A 30 5.14 10.39 7.98
C LEU A 30 6.34 9.56 7.54
N ALA A 31 6.77 8.59 8.35
CA ALA A 31 7.85 7.67 8.00
C ALA A 31 7.52 6.86 6.74
N ALA A 32 6.31 6.28 6.67
CA ALA A 32 5.84 5.53 5.50
C ALA A 32 5.76 6.43 4.24
N LYS A 33 5.30 7.67 4.37
CA LYS A 33 5.29 8.64 3.28
C LYS A 33 6.70 8.97 2.80
N PHE A 34 7.62 9.16 3.72
CA PHE A 34 9.02 9.49 3.40
C PHE A 34 9.70 8.34 2.68
N SER A 35 9.59 7.11 3.19
CA SER A 35 10.16 5.91 2.55
C SER A 35 9.56 5.68 1.16
N TYR A 36 8.25 5.86 0.99
CA TYR A 36 7.59 5.80 -0.32
C TYR A 36 8.18 6.82 -1.31
N ARG A 37 8.38 8.08 -0.89
CA ARG A 37 8.97 9.12 -1.75
C ARG A 37 10.42 8.83 -2.11
N LEU A 38 11.20 8.33 -1.17
CA LEU A 38 12.58 7.88 -1.43
C LEU A 38 12.57 6.75 -2.46
N PHE A 39 11.70 5.77 -2.29
CA PHE A 39 11.59 4.64 -3.22
C PHE A 39 11.17 5.09 -4.62
N VAL A 40 10.20 5.99 -4.74
CA VAL A 40 9.78 6.53 -6.05
C VAL A 40 10.94 7.21 -6.76
N LYS A 41 11.80 7.92 -6.02
CA LYS A 41 12.94 8.63 -6.61
C LYS A 41 14.13 7.72 -6.90
N TRP A 42 14.43 6.76 -6.02
CA TRP A 42 15.70 6.03 -6.02
C TRP A 42 15.57 4.50 -6.17
N GLY A 43 14.36 3.98 -6.13
CA GLY A 43 14.09 2.53 -6.08
C GLY A 43 14.27 1.78 -7.39
N SER A 44 14.48 2.46 -8.53
CA SER A 44 14.67 1.82 -9.84
C SER A 44 15.96 2.25 -10.50
N LEU A 45 16.77 1.28 -10.94
CA LEU A 45 18.00 1.55 -11.71
C LEU A 45 17.71 2.13 -13.09
N SER A 46 16.55 1.77 -13.69
CA SER A 46 16.18 2.17 -15.04
C SER A 46 15.50 3.54 -15.13
N SER A 47 15.20 4.20 -13.99
CA SER A 47 14.68 5.57 -14.06
C SER A 47 15.74 6.47 -14.69
N LYS A 48 15.54 6.78 -15.97
CA LYS A 48 16.28 7.83 -16.65
C LYS A 48 15.94 9.14 -15.94
N GLY A 49 16.79 9.52 -14.98
CA GLY A 49 16.78 10.88 -14.45
C GLY A 49 17.19 11.85 -15.55
N PRO A 50 16.89 13.15 -15.40
CA PRO A 50 17.38 14.15 -16.33
C PRO A 50 18.89 13.99 -16.49
N GLU A 51 19.33 14.22 -17.72
CA GLU A 51 20.73 14.15 -18.15
C GLU A 51 21.68 14.74 -17.12
N ALA A 52 22.73 14.00 -16.79
CA ALA A 52 23.70 14.24 -15.72
C ALA A 52 23.25 13.79 -14.30
N SER A 53 23.05 12.48 -14.12
CA SER A 53 23.16 11.93 -12.76
C SER A 53 24.61 12.12 -12.29
N SER A 54 24.80 12.89 -11.22
CA SER A 54 26.12 13.00 -10.60
C SER A 54 26.60 11.62 -10.14
N ASP A 55 27.91 11.43 -10.04
CA ASP A 55 28.48 10.19 -9.47
C ASP A 55 27.87 9.88 -8.10
N PHE A 56 27.54 10.92 -7.32
CA PHE A 56 26.85 10.82 -6.06
C PHE A 56 25.43 10.20 -6.22
N ASP A 57 24.65 10.65 -7.20
CA ASP A 57 23.31 10.12 -7.43
C ASP A 57 23.35 8.63 -7.79
N THR A 58 24.32 8.23 -8.59
CA THR A 58 24.52 6.83 -8.99
C THR A 58 24.94 5.97 -7.79
N ALA A 59 25.90 6.43 -7.00
CA ALA A 59 26.37 5.74 -5.81
C ALA A 59 25.26 5.64 -4.74
N PHE A 60 24.50 6.73 -4.54
CA PHE A 60 23.37 6.73 -3.60
C PHE A 60 22.28 5.74 -4.04
N LYS A 61 21.93 5.74 -5.33
CA LYS A 61 20.92 4.86 -5.90
C LYS A 61 21.31 3.38 -5.73
N HIS A 62 22.55 3.05 -6.01
CA HIS A 62 23.08 1.71 -5.83
C HIS A 62 23.02 1.29 -4.34
N ASN A 63 23.48 2.13 -3.45
CA ASN A 63 23.39 1.87 -2.01
C ASN A 63 21.94 1.76 -1.51
N PHE A 64 21.05 2.60 -2.03
CA PHE A 64 19.63 2.53 -1.68
C PHE A 64 19.02 1.19 -2.05
N ILE A 65 19.24 0.72 -3.28
CA ILE A 65 18.66 -0.53 -3.77
C ILE A 65 19.18 -1.74 -3.01
N HIS A 66 20.48 -1.79 -2.74
CA HIS A 66 21.09 -2.97 -2.13
C HIS A 66 20.94 -3.03 -0.60
N ASN A 67 20.97 -1.89 0.07
CA ASN A 67 21.02 -1.85 1.53
C ASN A 67 19.72 -1.33 2.16
N MET A 68 19.13 -0.27 1.64
CA MET A 68 17.96 0.35 2.25
C MET A 68 16.64 -0.27 1.81
N MET A 69 16.50 -0.60 0.54
CA MET A 69 15.25 -1.15 -0.01
C MET A 69 14.80 -2.44 0.68
N PRO A 70 15.65 -3.44 0.95
CA PRO A 70 15.23 -4.65 1.65
C PRO A 70 14.66 -4.36 3.04
N MET A 71 15.29 -3.47 3.80
CA MET A 71 14.83 -3.07 5.14
C MET A 71 13.49 -2.33 5.10
N LEU A 72 13.32 -1.46 4.11
CA LEU A 72 12.07 -0.73 3.91
C LEU A 72 10.94 -1.67 3.49
N LEU A 73 11.23 -2.62 2.58
CA LEU A 73 10.27 -3.65 2.17
C LEU A 73 9.79 -4.47 3.37
N ASP A 74 10.70 -4.98 4.18
CA ASP A 74 10.37 -5.75 5.39
C ASP A 74 9.49 -4.92 6.34
N SER A 75 9.84 -3.66 6.57
CA SER A 75 9.08 -2.77 7.44
C SER A 75 7.66 -2.53 6.93
N HIS A 76 7.48 -2.32 5.61
CA HIS A 76 6.17 -2.12 5.00
C HIS A 76 5.33 -3.40 4.98
N LEU A 77 5.93 -4.55 4.67
CA LEU A 77 5.29 -5.86 4.74
C LEU A 77 4.81 -6.17 6.15
N THR A 78 5.68 -5.98 7.15
CA THR A 78 5.34 -6.17 8.56
C THR A 78 4.15 -5.30 8.97
N LEU A 79 4.10 -4.03 8.55
CA LEU A 79 2.99 -3.14 8.88
C LEU A 79 1.69 -3.60 8.23
N VAL A 80 1.75 -4.04 6.98
CA VAL A 80 0.58 -4.53 6.23
C VAL A 80 0.04 -5.82 6.84
N PHE A 81 0.90 -6.79 7.19
CA PHE A 81 0.48 -8.04 7.83
C PHE A 81 -0.04 -7.85 9.25
N LYS A 82 0.46 -6.87 10.02
CA LYS A 82 -0.07 -6.55 11.35
C LYS A 82 -1.54 -6.21 11.36
N ARG A 83 -2.10 -5.73 10.25
CA ARG A 83 -3.52 -5.41 10.12
C ARG A 83 -4.44 -6.60 10.41
N LYS A 84 -3.98 -7.83 10.20
CA LYS A 84 -4.76 -9.05 10.46
C LYS A 84 -5.13 -9.21 11.94
N SER A 85 -4.24 -8.81 12.83
CA SER A 85 -4.37 -9.05 14.28
C SER A 85 -4.39 -7.79 15.14
N HIS A 86 -4.05 -6.65 14.56
CA HIS A 86 -3.93 -5.38 15.28
C HIS A 86 -4.49 -4.23 14.46
N PHE A 87 -4.92 -3.18 15.16
CA PHE A 87 -5.27 -1.93 14.52
C PHE A 87 -4.05 -1.34 13.80
N VAL A 88 -4.27 -0.94 12.56
CA VAL A 88 -3.32 -0.17 11.74
C VAL A 88 -4.04 1.03 11.16
N ALA A 89 -3.56 2.22 11.47
CA ALA A 89 -4.16 3.45 10.97
C ALA A 89 -4.12 3.53 9.43
N THR A 90 -5.12 4.15 8.86
CA THR A 90 -5.35 4.22 7.41
C THR A 90 -4.18 4.87 6.66
N ARG A 91 -3.66 5.97 7.18
CA ARG A 91 -2.60 6.74 6.50
C ARG A 91 -1.28 5.97 6.31
N PRO A 92 -0.65 5.39 7.34
CA PRO A 92 0.55 4.56 7.14
C PRO A 92 0.26 3.34 6.26
N LEU A 93 -0.93 2.74 6.37
CA LEU A 93 -1.33 1.61 5.54
C LEU A 93 -1.37 1.99 4.04
N ILE A 94 -2.00 3.10 3.68
CA ILE A 94 -2.05 3.60 2.30
C ILE A 94 -0.65 3.79 1.72
N TYR A 95 0.26 4.43 2.45
CA TYR A 95 1.63 4.65 1.96
C TYR A 95 2.40 3.33 1.86
N SER A 96 2.18 2.38 2.76
CA SER A 96 2.81 1.05 2.68
C SER A 96 2.31 0.27 1.46
N LEU A 97 1.00 0.24 1.21
CA LEU A 97 0.44 -0.38 0.02
C LEU A 97 0.92 0.29 -1.28
N SER A 98 1.01 1.62 -1.28
CA SER A 98 1.55 2.38 -2.42
C SER A 98 3.03 2.09 -2.65
N PHE A 99 3.81 1.89 -1.58
CA PHE A 99 5.20 1.46 -1.66
C PHE A 99 5.30 0.07 -2.31
N LEU A 100 4.54 -0.91 -1.83
CA LEU A 100 4.52 -2.27 -2.37
C LEU A 100 4.08 -2.29 -3.83
N PHE A 101 3.09 -1.49 -4.22
CA PHE A 101 2.68 -1.33 -5.62
C PHE A 101 3.83 -0.85 -6.53
N LYS A 102 4.65 0.08 -6.06
CA LYS A 102 5.82 0.52 -6.82
C LYS A 102 6.94 -0.52 -6.79
N ALA A 103 7.11 -1.21 -5.67
CA ALA A 103 8.13 -2.24 -5.49
C ALA A 103 7.92 -3.44 -6.42
N VAL A 104 6.68 -3.86 -6.68
CA VAL A 104 6.35 -4.95 -7.62
C VAL A 104 6.96 -4.72 -9.01
N LYS A 105 7.12 -3.47 -9.43
CA LYS A 105 7.66 -3.11 -10.74
C LYS A 105 9.20 -3.16 -10.80
N VAL A 106 9.86 -3.43 -9.70
CA VAL A 106 11.32 -3.48 -9.58
C VAL A 106 11.73 -4.95 -9.38
N PRO A 107 12.50 -5.57 -10.30
CA PRO A 107 12.84 -7.00 -10.23
C PRO A 107 13.47 -7.39 -8.89
N GLN A 108 14.43 -6.64 -8.39
CA GLN A 108 15.12 -6.92 -7.13
C GLN A 108 14.16 -6.86 -5.93
N ALA A 109 13.23 -5.92 -5.91
CA ALA A 109 12.21 -5.84 -4.87
C ALA A 109 11.21 -6.99 -4.97
N MET A 110 10.87 -7.40 -6.20
CA MET A 110 9.96 -8.51 -6.45
C MET A 110 10.56 -9.85 -6.00
N GLU A 111 11.87 -10.07 -6.17
CA GLU A 111 12.54 -11.26 -5.64
C GLU A 111 12.41 -11.37 -4.12
N ILE A 112 12.58 -10.25 -3.41
CA ILE A 112 12.42 -10.19 -1.94
C ILE A 112 10.95 -10.42 -1.54
N MET A 113 10.00 -9.90 -2.31
CA MET A 113 8.57 -10.01 -2.01
C MET A 113 7.99 -11.39 -2.36
N HIS A 114 8.62 -12.12 -3.27
CA HIS A 114 8.09 -13.37 -3.81
C HIS A 114 7.64 -14.38 -2.74
N PRO A 115 8.40 -14.65 -1.67
CA PRO A 115 7.98 -15.57 -0.61
C PRO A 115 6.73 -15.14 0.15
N TYR A 116 6.40 -13.85 0.14
CA TYR A 116 5.29 -13.25 0.88
C TYR A 116 4.04 -13.03 0.02
N LEU A 117 4.11 -13.28 -1.29
CA LEU A 117 3.02 -12.96 -2.23
C LEU A 117 1.73 -13.72 -1.92
N GLU A 118 1.83 -15.00 -1.57
CA GLU A 118 0.67 -15.81 -1.24
C GLU A 118 -0.08 -15.21 -0.04
N ASN A 119 0.63 -14.93 1.03
CA ASN A 119 0.06 -14.30 2.22
C ASN A 119 -0.49 -12.89 1.93
N LEU A 120 0.23 -12.10 1.11
CA LEU A 120 -0.25 -10.79 0.67
C LEU A 120 -1.55 -10.89 -0.12
N LEU A 121 -1.67 -11.86 -1.02
CA LEU A 121 -2.86 -12.02 -1.84
C LEU A 121 -4.04 -12.51 -1.00
N PHE A 122 -3.91 -13.62 -0.31
CA PHE A 122 -5.05 -14.26 0.34
C PHE A 122 -5.39 -13.66 1.71
N GLU A 123 -4.40 -13.29 2.50
CA GLU A 123 -4.63 -12.82 3.87
C GLU A 123 -4.80 -11.29 3.97
N THR A 124 -4.32 -10.54 2.98
CA THR A 124 -4.37 -9.07 3.03
C THR A 124 -5.20 -8.48 1.90
N THR A 125 -4.92 -8.88 0.66
CA THR A 125 -5.56 -8.27 -0.52
C THR A 125 -7.04 -8.62 -0.58
N VAL A 126 -7.38 -9.90 -0.48
CA VAL A 126 -8.77 -10.36 -0.56
C VAL A 126 -9.64 -9.65 0.49
N PRO A 127 -9.31 -9.62 1.79
CA PRO A 127 -10.14 -8.93 2.79
C PRO A 127 -10.28 -7.42 2.56
N ILE A 128 -9.27 -6.77 1.96
CA ILE A 128 -9.33 -5.32 1.67
C ILE A 128 -10.19 -5.00 0.44
N VAL A 129 -10.16 -5.86 -0.57
CA VAL A 129 -10.85 -5.62 -1.85
C VAL A 129 -12.31 -6.04 -1.79
N LEU A 130 -12.68 -6.99 -0.93
CA LEU A 130 -14.05 -7.45 -0.79
C LEU A 130 -15.00 -6.29 -0.42
N VAL A 131 -16.19 -6.36 -1.01
CA VAL A 131 -17.29 -5.44 -0.67
C VAL A 131 -17.82 -5.81 0.71
N THR A 132 -17.86 -4.85 1.61
CA THR A 132 -18.38 -5.04 2.97
C THR A 132 -19.90 -4.79 3.03
N THR A 133 -20.54 -5.27 4.07
CA THR A 133 -21.96 -4.98 4.31
C THR A 133 -22.22 -3.47 4.42
N ASN A 134 -21.30 -2.74 5.05
CA ASN A 134 -21.37 -1.27 5.13
C ASN A 134 -21.27 -0.61 3.74
N ASP A 135 -20.48 -1.15 2.83
CA ASP A 135 -20.41 -0.65 1.46
C ASP A 135 -21.74 -0.86 0.72
N LEU A 136 -22.40 -2.00 0.96
CA LEU A 136 -23.73 -2.28 0.38
C LEU A 136 -24.80 -1.35 0.95
N TYR A 137 -24.77 -1.06 2.25
CA TYR A 137 -25.67 -0.08 2.86
C TYR A 137 -25.42 1.32 2.31
N LEU A 138 -24.16 1.76 2.25
CA LEU A 138 -23.82 3.06 1.69
C LEU A 138 -24.25 3.17 0.22
N PHE A 139 -24.06 2.11 -0.58
CA PHE A 139 -24.49 2.09 -1.98
C PHE A 139 -26.02 2.18 -2.13
N LYS A 140 -26.78 1.59 -1.23
CA LYS A 140 -28.24 1.67 -1.24
C LYS A 140 -28.79 3.02 -0.78
N ASP A 141 -28.15 3.60 0.25
CA ASP A 141 -28.60 4.83 0.90
C ASP A 141 -28.12 6.07 0.13
N ASP A 142 -26.83 6.12 -0.19
CA ASP A 142 -26.22 7.21 -0.96
C ASP A 142 -25.21 6.67 -2.00
N PRO A 143 -25.70 6.32 -3.22
CA PRO A 143 -24.84 5.84 -4.31
C PRO A 143 -23.77 6.84 -4.74
N ILE A 144 -24.06 8.16 -4.62
CA ILE A 144 -23.12 9.21 -5.01
C ILE A 144 -21.95 9.26 -4.03
N GLU A 145 -22.23 9.20 -2.73
CA GLU A 145 -21.17 9.16 -1.71
C GLU A 145 -20.36 7.88 -1.79
N TYR A 146 -21.00 6.73 -2.10
CA TYR A 146 -20.29 5.49 -2.37
C TYR A 146 -19.28 5.65 -3.51
N LEU A 147 -19.70 6.22 -4.65
CA LEU A 147 -18.83 6.49 -5.78
C LEU A 147 -17.73 7.47 -5.42
N ARG A 148 -18.04 8.55 -4.71
CA ARG A 148 -17.06 9.54 -4.24
C ARG A 148 -16.01 8.89 -3.35
N LYS A 149 -16.40 8.02 -2.42
CA LYS A 149 -15.49 7.32 -1.50
C LYS A 149 -14.50 6.41 -2.23
N TYR A 150 -14.91 5.79 -3.34
CA TYR A 150 -14.11 4.77 -4.01
C TYR A 150 -13.51 5.18 -5.36
N GLN A 151 -14.02 6.21 -6.01
CA GLN A 151 -13.57 6.67 -7.32
C GLN A 151 -12.82 8.00 -7.31
N ASP A 152 -12.87 8.76 -6.21
CA ASP A 152 -12.19 10.05 -6.13
C ASP A 152 -10.67 9.86 -6.04
N THR A 153 -10.05 9.80 -7.23
CA THR A 153 -8.60 9.63 -7.42
C THR A 153 -7.83 10.97 -7.40
N THR A 154 -8.53 12.09 -7.29
CA THR A 154 -7.97 13.41 -7.60
C THR A 154 -7.12 14.03 -6.48
N VAL A 155 -7.09 13.45 -5.28
CA VAL A 155 -6.31 14.00 -4.18
C VAL A 155 -5.41 12.92 -3.58
N GLU A 156 -4.10 13.15 -3.55
CA GLU A 156 -3.08 12.28 -2.93
C GLU A 156 -3.41 11.82 -1.49
N THR A 157 -4.33 12.49 -0.83
CA THR A 157 -4.76 12.25 0.55
C THR A 157 -6.03 11.39 0.67
N ARG A 158 -6.70 11.07 -0.43
CA ARG A 158 -7.98 10.33 -0.44
C ARG A 158 -7.92 8.94 -1.09
N GLN A 159 -6.72 8.44 -1.42
CA GLN A 159 -6.63 7.06 -1.89
C GLN A 159 -7.16 6.10 -0.82
N SER A 160 -8.18 5.32 -1.19
CA SER A 160 -8.67 4.27 -0.30
C SER A 160 -7.67 3.11 -0.28
N THR A 161 -7.61 2.39 0.84
CA THR A 161 -6.79 1.17 0.94
C THR A 161 -7.17 0.14 -0.13
N ARG A 162 -8.47 0.08 -0.49
CA ARG A 162 -9.00 -0.77 -1.56
C ARG A 162 -8.40 -0.40 -2.92
N LEU A 163 -8.38 0.88 -3.27
CA LEU A 163 -7.80 1.35 -4.53
C LEU A 163 -6.28 1.06 -4.60
N CYS A 164 -5.56 1.29 -3.50
CA CYS A 164 -4.14 0.94 -3.43
C CYS A 164 -3.91 -0.55 -3.66
N MET A 165 -4.79 -1.41 -3.16
CA MET A 165 -4.68 -2.85 -3.31
C MET A 165 -5.07 -3.32 -4.72
N ILE A 166 -6.08 -2.71 -5.34
CA ILE A 166 -6.42 -2.95 -6.76
C ILE A 166 -5.23 -2.57 -7.65
N ASN A 167 -4.62 -1.42 -7.42
CA ASN A 167 -3.42 -1.00 -8.15
C ASN A 167 -2.25 -1.99 -7.95
N PHE A 168 -2.09 -2.53 -6.73
CA PHE A 168 -1.08 -3.56 -6.46
C PHE A 168 -1.33 -4.83 -7.28
N LEU A 169 -2.57 -5.33 -7.34
CA LEU A 169 -2.94 -6.48 -8.17
C LEU A 169 -2.66 -6.22 -9.66
N GLN A 170 -3.05 -5.05 -10.17
CA GLN A 170 -2.75 -4.66 -11.55
C GLN A 170 -1.25 -4.61 -11.82
N GLY A 171 -0.45 -4.14 -10.85
CA GLY A 171 1.01 -4.15 -10.93
C GLY A 171 1.58 -5.56 -11.03
N LEU A 172 1.07 -6.51 -10.24
CA LEU A 172 1.49 -7.92 -10.28
C LEU A 172 1.18 -8.57 -11.62
N VAL A 173 -0.02 -8.35 -12.15
CA VAL A 173 -0.42 -8.88 -13.47
C VAL A 173 0.46 -8.32 -14.57
N SER A 174 0.69 -7.01 -14.57
CA SER A 174 1.55 -6.35 -15.57
C SER A 174 3.00 -6.84 -15.51
N PHE A 175 3.54 -7.08 -14.31
CA PHE A 175 4.89 -7.61 -14.13
C PHE A 175 5.03 -9.04 -14.69
N LYS A 176 4.01 -9.90 -14.46
CA LYS A 176 3.98 -11.24 -15.01
C LYS A 176 3.90 -11.23 -16.55
N ALA A 177 3.03 -10.40 -17.12
CA ALA A 177 2.88 -10.30 -18.57
C ALA A 177 4.21 -9.96 -19.25
N GLN A 178 4.95 -8.97 -18.74
CA GLN A 178 6.26 -8.58 -19.27
C GLN A 178 7.31 -9.70 -19.22
N LYS A 179 7.19 -10.65 -18.29
CA LYS A 179 8.16 -11.76 -18.15
C LYS A 179 7.89 -12.92 -19.10
N TYR A 180 6.68 -13.03 -19.67
CA TYR A 180 6.31 -14.11 -20.58
C TYR A 180 6.28 -13.68 -22.05
N ASP A 181 6.38 -12.38 -22.34
CA ASP A 181 6.45 -11.83 -23.70
C ASP A 181 7.91 -11.71 -24.23
N THR A 182 8.90 -12.18 -23.46
CA THR A 182 10.31 -12.27 -23.81
C THR A 182 10.76 -13.73 -23.89
#